data_7b22e5c461916a762254ae0c5fd13899
#
_entry.id   7b22e5c461916a762254ae0c5fd13899
#
_cell.length_a   1.000
_cell.length_b   1.000
_cell.length_c   1.000
_cell.angle_alpha   90.00
_cell.angle_beta   90.00
_cell.angle_gamma   90.00
#
_symmetry.space_group_name_H-M   'P 1'
#
loop_
_entity.id
_entity.type
_entity.pdbx_description
1 polymer ?
#
loop_
_entity_poly.entity_id
_entity_poly.type
_entity_poly.pdbx_seq_one_letter_code
_entity_poly.pdbx_strand_id
1 'polypeptide(L)'
;MFMKRFISTVAILLPLLFFAACGPSKSPEANASAASPAAHAASITASPNPVTTGEGPGTTTITWNTGDGATGQVYVSEGGGAEAVFAEAPTGSTPAPWIAAGKTFEFSLYAGTEHTKVLAKIQVTGRK
;
A
#
# COMPACT_ATOMS: atom_id res chain seq x y z
N MET A 1 -59.13 -31.62 4.54
CA MET A 1 -59.39 -32.99 4.35
C MET A 1 -59.17 -33.36 2.95
N PHE A 2 -58.35 -34.26 2.70
CA PHE A 2 -57.93 -34.86 1.49
C PHE A 2 -56.71 -34.35 0.87
N MET A 3 -55.87 -34.98 1.22
CA MET A 3 -54.69 -35.46 0.61
C MET A 3 -54.86 -35.88 -0.83
N LYS A 4 -54.02 -35.36 -1.66
CA LYS A 4 -53.73 -36.06 -2.88
C LYS A 4 -52.23 -36.00 -3.15
N ARG A 5 -51.71 -37.15 -2.96
CA ARG A 5 -50.36 -37.49 -3.34
C ARG A 5 -50.29 -37.52 -4.85
N PHE A 6 -49.36 -36.83 -5.37
CA PHE A 6 -48.87 -37.17 -6.68
C PHE A 6 -47.38 -37.37 -6.58
N ILE A 7 -47.10 -38.61 -6.63
CA ILE A 7 -45.75 -39.06 -6.82
C ILE A 7 -45.52 -39.02 -8.31
N SER A 8 -44.67 -38.16 -8.71
CA SER A 8 -44.18 -38.20 -10.07
C SER A 8 -42.69 -38.40 -10.02
N THR A 9 -42.38 -39.60 -10.27
CA THR A 9 -40.99 -40.01 -10.37
C THR A 9 -40.55 -39.70 -11.79
N VAL A 10 -39.84 -38.67 -11.94
CA VAL A 10 -39.18 -38.41 -13.19
C VAL A 10 -37.70 -38.70 -12.95
N ALA A 11 -37.33 -39.81 -13.43
CA ALA A 11 -35.93 -40.15 -13.49
C ALA A 11 -35.34 -39.41 -14.67
N ILE A 12 -34.68 -38.38 -14.39
CA ILE A 12 -33.92 -37.70 -15.40
C ILE A 12 -32.53 -38.28 -15.36
N LEU A 13 -32.27 -39.00 -16.37
CA LEU A 13 -30.95 -39.48 -16.63
C LEU A 13 -30.12 -38.31 -17.10
N LEU A 14 -29.27 -37.89 -16.27
CA LEU A 14 -28.39 -36.80 -16.61
C LEU A 14 -27.17 -37.41 -17.26
N PRO A 15 -26.90 -37.05 -18.48
CA PRO A 15 -25.63 -37.46 -19.07
C PRO A 15 -24.51 -36.70 -18.37
N LEU A 16 -23.66 -37.46 -17.90
CA LEU A 16 -22.46 -36.95 -17.33
C LEU A 16 -21.60 -36.42 -18.45
N LEU A 17 -21.70 -35.18 -18.64
CA LEU A 17 -20.74 -34.55 -19.47
C LEU A 17 -19.57 -34.20 -18.61
N PHE A 18 -18.62 -35.00 -18.79
CA PHE A 18 -17.40 -34.65 -18.23
C PHE A 18 -16.78 -33.61 -19.05
N PHE A 19 -16.87 -32.53 -18.61
CA PHE A 19 -15.98 -31.59 -19.06
C PHE A 19 -14.84 -31.63 -18.21
N ALA A 20 -14.04 -32.24 -18.69
CA ALA A 20 -12.83 -32.06 -18.17
C ALA A 20 -12.30 -30.84 -18.64
N ALA A 21 -12.59 -30.07 -18.08
CA ALA A 21 -12.07 -28.94 -18.39
C ALA A 21 -10.93 -28.72 -17.69
N CYS A 22 -10.13 -29.06 -17.98
CA CYS A 22 -9.17 -28.70 -17.44
C CYS A 22 -8.73 -27.61 -17.51
N GLY A 23 -8.61 -27.22 -17.08
CA GLY A 23 -8.25 -26.19 -17.02
C GLY A 23 -7.15 -25.76 -16.79
N PRO A 24 -6.58 -25.60 -17.10
CA PRO A 24 -5.61 -25.14 -16.84
C PRO A 24 -5.44 -24.05 -16.38
N SER A 25 -5.49 -23.96 -16.04
CA SER A 25 -5.23 -23.16 -15.53
C SER A 25 -4.41 -22.34 -15.51
N LYS A 26 -4.02 -22.23 -15.78
CA LYS A 26 -3.29 -21.49 -15.74
C LYS A 26 -3.27 -20.45 -15.68
N SER A 27 -3.15 -20.35 -15.61
CA SER A 27 -2.95 -19.53 -15.50
C SER A 27 -3.08 -18.55 -15.49
N PRO A 28 -3.20 -18.45 -15.37
CA PRO A 28 -3.35 -17.44 -15.40
C PRO A 28 -2.83 -16.52 -15.13
N GLU A 29 -2.38 -16.65 -15.11
CA GLU A 29 -1.93 -15.96 -14.96
C GLU A 29 -1.80 -15.01 -15.00
N ALA A 30 -1.65 -15.21 -14.81
CA ALA A 30 -1.35 -14.36 -14.70
C ALA A 30 -1.42 -13.37 -15.25
N ASN A 31 -1.48 -13.46 -15.75
CA ASN A 31 -1.58 -12.55 -16.39
C ASN A 31 -2.07 -11.58 -15.98
N ALA A 32 -2.60 -11.83 -15.48
CA ALA A 32 -3.21 -10.88 -15.03
C ALA A 32 -2.46 -9.91 -14.64
N SER A 33 -1.61 -10.29 -14.09
CA SER A 33 -0.88 -9.40 -13.64
C SER A 33 -0.56 -8.45 -14.48
N ALA A 34 -0.31 -8.82 -15.42
CA ALA A 34 0.11 -7.87 -16.26
C ALA A 34 -0.80 -6.81 -16.32
N ALA A 35 -1.90 -7.07 -16.07
CA ALA A 35 -2.84 -6.08 -16.25
C ALA A 35 -2.75 -4.96 -15.34
N SER A 36 -2.06 -5.05 -14.32
CA SER A 36 -2.02 -3.98 -13.40
C SER A 36 -0.75 -3.26 -13.38
N PRO A 37 -0.36 -2.76 -14.45
CA PRO A 37 0.88 -2.05 -14.48
C PRO A 37 0.85 -0.85 -13.61
N ALA A 38 -0.27 -0.36 -13.33
CA ALA A 38 -0.34 0.82 -12.53
C ALA A 38 -0.16 0.54 -11.05
N ALA A 39 -0.28 -0.69 -10.67
CA ALA A 39 -0.20 -1.02 -9.27
C ALA A 39 1.23 -1.26 -8.86
N HIS A 40 1.90 -0.25 -8.47
CA HIS A 40 3.24 -0.35 -7.96
C HIS A 40 3.19 -0.47 -6.44
N ALA A 41 4.24 -1.01 -5.86
CA ALA A 41 4.35 -1.02 -4.41
C ALA A 41 4.49 0.40 -3.90
N ALA A 42 3.84 0.69 -2.80
CA ALA A 42 3.99 1.98 -2.15
C ALA A 42 5.42 2.13 -1.65
N SER A 43 5.94 3.34 -1.69
CA SER A 43 7.30 3.61 -1.26
C SER A 43 7.44 4.98 -0.64
N ILE A 44 8.41 5.10 0.26
CA ILE A 44 8.84 6.37 0.80
C ILE A 44 10.36 6.31 0.97
N THR A 45 11.04 7.36 0.55
CA THR A 45 12.49 7.44 0.62
C THR A 45 12.94 8.79 1.12
N ALA A 46 14.14 8.87 1.61
CA ALA A 46 14.75 10.11 2.06
C ALA A 46 16.18 10.18 1.51
N SER A 47 16.54 11.35 1.00
CA SER A 47 17.88 11.56 0.47
C SER A 47 18.34 13.00 0.72
N PRO A 48 19.49 13.18 1.36
CA PRO A 48 20.37 12.17 1.94
C PRO A 48 19.80 11.57 3.22
N ASN A 49 20.21 10.36 3.53
CA ASN A 49 19.87 9.71 4.78
C ASN A 49 21.01 8.75 5.16
N PRO A 50 21.73 8.94 6.25
CA PRO A 50 21.51 10.00 7.25
C PRO A 50 21.83 11.39 6.71
N VAL A 51 21.27 12.38 7.38
CA VAL A 51 21.47 13.78 7.00
C VAL A 51 22.69 14.32 7.72
N THR A 52 23.65 14.84 6.97
CA THR A 52 24.79 15.51 7.58
C THR A 52 24.36 16.92 7.97
N THR A 53 24.53 17.24 9.23
CA THR A 53 24.22 18.58 9.74
C THR A 53 25.53 19.28 10.04
N GLY A 54 25.55 20.59 9.83
CA GLY A 54 26.71 21.38 10.22
C GLY A 54 26.41 22.05 11.54
N GLU A 55 26.51 23.36 11.54
CA GLU A 55 26.21 24.18 12.71
C GLU A 55 24.72 24.34 12.97
N GLY A 56 23.89 23.93 12.05
CA GLY A 56 22.45 23.98 12.18
C GLY A 56 21.81 22.71 11.63
N PRO A 57 20.48 22.70 11.51
CA PRO A 57 19.80 21.53 10.98
C PRO A 57 20.17 21.27 9.53
N GLY A 58 20.14 20.02 9.16
CA GLY A 58 20.37 19.62 7.78
C GLY A 58 19.05 19.42 7.04
N THR A 59 19.15 19.19 5.73
CA THR A 59 18.00 18.99 4.86
C THR A 59 18.04 17.61 4.24
N THR A 60 16.90 16.94 4.25
CA THR A 60 16.68 15.76 3.44
C THR A 60 15.45 15.98 2.56
N THR A 61 15.36 15.27 1.47
CA THR A 61 14.17 15.32 0.62
C THR A 61 13.43 14.00 0.78
N ILE A 62 12.16 14.10 1.15
CA ILE A 62 11.28 12.95 1.29
C ILE A 62 10.52 12.78 -0.01
N THR A 63 10.63 11.61 -0.60
CA THR A 63 9.91 11.26 -1.83
C THR A 63 9.02 10.06 -1.56
N TRP A 64 7.80 10.12 -1.99
CA TRP A 64 6.83 9.05 -1.74
C TRP A 64 5.96 8.76 -2.95
N ASN A 65 5.38 7.57 -2.95
CA ASN A 65 4.43 7.13 -3.95
C ASN A 65 3.50 6.12 -3.29
N THR A 66 2.20 6.34 -3.38
CA THR A 66 1.22 5.41 -2.82
C THR A 66 1.09 4.13 -3.63
N GLY A 67 1.57 4.15 -4.86
CA GLY A 67 1.59 2.95 -5.71
C GLY A 67 0.31 2.72 -6.50
N ASP A 68 -0.80 3.24 -6.03
CA ASP A 68 -2.11 3.02 -6.66
C ASP A 68 -2.72 4.30 -7.23
N GLY A 69 -2.01 5.40 -7.16
CA GLY A 69 -2.51 6.69 -7.66
C GLY A 69 -3.55 7.35 -6.76
N ALA A 70 -3.92 6.72 -5.67
CA ALA A 70 -4.84 7.34 -4.72
C ALA A 70 -4.08 8.26 -3.77
N THR A 71 -4.77 9.24 -3.23
CA THR A 71 -4.17 10.17 -2.29
C THR A 71 -3.66 9.43 -1.05
N GLY A 72 -2.50 9.84 -0.59
CA GLY A 72 -1.95 9.39 0.68
C GLY A 72 -1.45 10.57 1.48
N GLN A 73 -1.21 10.36 2.75
CA GLN A 73 -0.65 11.37 3.65
C GLN A 73 0.67 10.89 4.22
N VAL A 74 1.64 11.78 4.23
CA VAL A 74 2.90 11.54 4.91
C VAL A 74 2.86 12.23 6.26
N TYR A 75 3.14 11.48 7.30
CA TYR A 75 3.26 11.99 8.66
C TYR A 75 4.70 11.92 9.11
N VAL A 76 5.08 12.79 9.99
CA VAL A 76 6.41 12.80 10.59
C VAL A 76 6.30 12.81 12.10
N SER A 77 7.15 12.01 12.76
CA SER A 77 7.28 12.05 14.21
C SER A 77 8.77 12.13 14.58
N GLU A 78 9.07 12.80 15.66
CA GLU A 78 10.42 12.87 16.19
C GLU A 78 10.55 11.93 17.38
N GLY A 79 11.52 11.03 17.31
CA GLY A 79 11.83 10.15 18.45
C GLY A 79 10.70 9.28 18.95
N GLY A 80 9.74 8.95 18.08
CA GLY A 80 8.59 8.16 18.50
C GLY A 80 7.48 8.97 19.15
N GLY A 81 7.55 10.28 19.06
CA GLY A 81 6.51 11.14 19.62
C GLY A 81 5.27 11.23 18.74
N ALA A 82 4.47 12.26 18.96
CA ALA A 82 3.25 12.47 18.19
C ALA A 82 3.55 12.70 16.71
N GLU A 83 2.70 12.19 15.87
CA GLU A 83 2.81 12.40 14.43
C GLU A 83 2.11 13.69 14.00
N ALA A 84 2.70 14.35 13.02
CA ALA A 84 2.12 15.53 12.41
C ALA A 84 2.10 15.35 10.90
N VAL A 85 1.13 15.95 10.23
CA VAL A 85 1.03 15.88 8.78
C VAL A 85 2.20 16.61 8.16
N PHE A 86 2.90 15.95 7.27
CA PHE A 86 4.02 16.51 6.52
C PHE A 86 3.62 16.86 5.09
N ALA A 87 2.88 15.99 4.44
CA ALA A 87 2.45 16.20 3.06
C ALA A 87 1.24 15.33 2.72
N GLU A 88 0.54 15.70 1.67
CA GLU A 88 -0.61 14.94 1.19
C GLU A 88 -0.63 14.97 -0.33
N ALA A 89 -0.50 13.81 -0.95
CA ALA A 89 -0.59 13.63 -2.40
C ALA A 89 -0.43 12.14 -2.73
N PRO A 90 -0.84 11.71 -3.94
CA PRO A 90 -0.57 10.32 -4.37
C PRO A 90 0.92 10.06 -4.52
N THR A 91 1.66 11.09 -4.90
CA THR A 91 3.11 11.01 -5.06
C THR A 91 3.67 12.41 -4.89
N GLY A 92 4.88 12.50 -4.44
CA GLY A 92 5.49 13.80 -4.27
C GLY A 92 6.90 13.73 -3.74
N SER A 93 7.49 14.91 -3.64
CA SER A 93 8.85 15.07 -3.15
C SER A 93 8.92 16.43 -2.44
N THR A 94 9.26 16.41 -1.17
CA THR A 94 9.25 17.63 -0.36
C THR A 94 10.47 17.67 0.54
N PRO A 95 11.18 18.79 0.62
CA PRO A 95 12.33 18.90 1.51
C PRO A 95 11.91 19.03 2.98
N ALA A 96 12.73 18.45 3.84
CA ALA A 96 12.61 18.62 5.28
C ALA A 96 13.90 19.25 5.79
N PRO A 97 13.97 20.60 5.88
CA PRO A 97 15.19 21.31 6.18
C PRO A 97 15.47 21.49 7.66
N TRP A 98 14.82 20.72 8.50
CA TRP A 98 14.87 20.86 9.96
C TRP A 98 15.41 19.63 10.67
N ILE A 99 16.14 18.77 9.98
CA ILE A 99 16.69 17.56 10.58
C ILE A 99 17.87 17.94 11.48
N ALA A 100 17.69 17.75 12.77
CA ALA A 100 18.70 18.12 13.74
C ALA A 100 19.70 16.98 14.01
N ALA A 101 20.91 17.34 14.35
CA ALA A 101 21.94 16.36 14.70
C ALA A 101 21.54 15.54 15.94
N GLY A 102 21.75 14.26 15.88
CA GLY A 102 21.42 13.36 17.00
C GLY A 102 19.94 13.04 17.13
N LYS A 103 19.13 13.53 16.21
CA LYS A 103 17.69 13.27 16.24
C LYS A 103 17.32 12.26 15.17
N THR A 104 16.28 11.49 15.47
CA THR A 104 15.70 10.54 14.53
C THR A 104 14.27 10.93 14.27
N PHE A 105 13.91 10.99 13.00
CA PHE A 105 12.57 11.31 12.55
C PHE A 105 12.02 10.11 11.78
N GLU A 106 10.77 9.75 12.04
CA GLU A 106 10.10 8.71 11.29
C GLU A 106 9.07 9.37 10.37
N PHE A 107 9.17 9.06 9.09
CA PHE A 107 8.19 9.48 8.09
C PHE A 107 7.36 8.28 7.74
N SER A 108 6.05 8.40 7.86
CA SER A 108 5.10 7.31 7.59
C SER A 108 4.14 7.73 6.50
N LEU A 109 4.04 6.91 5.47
CA LEU A 109 3.08 7.12 4.40
C LEU A 109 1.83 6.31 4.69
N TYR A 110 0.71 7.01 4.80
CA TYR A 110 -0.59 6.38 5.04
C TYR A 110 -1.46 6.41 3.79
N ALA A 111 -2.30 5.41 3.63
CA ALA A 111 -3.29 5.37 2.57
C ALA A 111 -4.44 6.32 2.91
N GLY A 112 -4.82 7.15 1.95
CA GLY A 112 -5.93 8.06 2.12
C GLY A 112 -5.69 9.09 3.22
N THR A 113 -6.75 9.58 3.81
CA THR A 113 -6.70 10.61 4.84
C THR A 113 -7.15 10.10 6.21
N GLU A 114 -7.35 8.80 6.33
CA GLU A 114 -7.93 8.21 7.54
C GLU A 114 -6.89 7.94 8.64
N HIS A 115 -5.62 8.05 8.32
CA HIS A 115 -4.53 7.80 9.27
C HIS A 115 -4.62 6.41 9.92
N THR A 116 -5.04 5.42 9.17
CA THR A 116 -5.26 4.07 9.71
C THR A 116 -4.38 3.00 9.07
N LYS A 117 -4.02 3.17 7.81
CA LYS A 117 -3.27 2.14 7.10
C LYS A 117 -1.92 2.67 6.63
N VAL A 118 -0.87 2.17 7.22
CA VAL A 118 0.49 2.51 6.83
C VAL A 118 0.87 1.75 5.56
N LEU A 119 1.34 2.47 4.57
CA LEU A 119 1.82 1.89 3.32
C LEU A 119 3.33 1.68 3.34
N ALA A 120 4.06 2.63 3.90
CA ALA A 120 5.51 2.57 3.95
C ALA A 120 6.03 3.52 5.04
N LYS A 121 7.21 3.25 5.55
CA LYS A 121 7.87 4.08 6.56
C LYS A 121 9.35 4.20 6.27
N ILE A 122 9.95 5.31 6.69
CA ILE A 122 11.38 5.48 6.66
C ILE A 122 11.83 6.29 7.86
N GLN A 123 12.97 5.94 8.42
CA GLN A 123 13.61 6.73 9.47
C GLN A 123 14.73 7.57 8.89
N VAL A 124 14.80 8.80 9.33
CA VAL A 124 15.84 9.74 8.94
C VAL A 124 16.58 10.18 10.19
N THR A 125 17.88 10.09 10.16
CA THR A 125 18.72 10.47 11.29
C THR A 125 19.65 11.60 10.91
N GLY A 126 19.73 12.61 11.77
CA GLY A 126 20.69 13.69 11.61
C GLY A 126 22.02 13.33 12.28
N ARG A 127 23.13 13.62 11.61
CA ARG A 127 24.47 13.42 12.14
C ARG A 127 25.27 14.69 12.03
N LYS A 128 26.15 14.88 12.99
CA LYS A 128 27.17 15.92 12.92
C LYS A 128 28.37 15.41 12.19
#